data_cfc403d29b60eebc3318752a62b14a05
#
_entry.id   cfc403d29b60eebc3318752a62b14a05
#
_cell.length_a   1.000
_cell.length_b   1.000
_cell.length_c   1.000
_cell.angle_alpha   90.00
_cell.angle_beta   90.00
_cell.angle_gamma   90.00
#
_symmetry.space_group_name_H-M   'P 1'
#
loop_
_entity.id
_entity.type
_entity.pdbx_description
1 polymer ?
#
loop_
_entity_poly.entity_id
_entity_poly.type
_entity_poly.pdbx_seq_one_letter_code
_entity_poly.pdbx_strand_id
1 'polypeptide(L)'
;VANTGQNRSINRKRWDFNELEALLDSPFSQHHKVLTRISQLIRIRKAQPAFHPNATQFTLQLGNQLFGYWRQSLDRKQSIFCISNISDEEQTILLSDINLIGTDNWIDLITREEIALSSGFLQMKPYQVLWISNQDFE
;
A
#
# COMPACT_ATOMS: atom_id res chain seq x y z
N VAL A 1 -3.54 27.74 6.81
CA VAL A 1 -2.51 28.53 7.52
C VAL A 1 -2.46 29.93 6.93
N ALA A 2 -2.38 30.09 5.58
CA ALA A 2 -2.32 31.38 4.92
C ALA A 2 -3.43 32.35 5.34
N ASN A 3 -4.65 31.84 5.53
CA ASN A 3 -5.83 32.66 5.87
C ASN A 3 -6.07 32.82 7.38
N THR A 4 -5.55 31.95 8.22
CA THR A 4 -5.86 31.95 9.67
C THR A 4 -4.63 32.14 10.55
N GLY A 5 -3.42 31.99 10.00
CA GLY A 5 -2.16 32.01 10.76
C GLY A 5 -2.00 30.85 11.76
N GLN A 6 -2.95 29.92 11.81
CA GLN A 6 -2.95 28.80 12.77
C GLN A 6 -2.55 27.50 12.10
N ASN A 7 -1.44 26.89 12.54
CA ASN A 7 -0.95 25.61 12.01
C ASN A 7 -1.99 24.47 12.14
N ARG A 8 -2.83 24.50 13.17
CA ARG A 8 -3.88 23.51 13.40
C ARG A 8 -5.02 23.55 12.39
N SER A 9 -5.16 24.63 11.60
CA SER A 9 -6.23 24.78 10.62
C SER A 9 -5.95 24.05 9.28
N ILE A 10 -4.72 23.57 9.05
CA ILE A 10 -4.32 22.92 7.79
C ILE A 10 -5.24 21.74 7.44
N ASN A 11 -5.62 20.93 8.40
CA ASN A 11 -6.39 19.70 8.19
C ASN A 11 -7.80 19.78 8.81
N ARG A 12 -8.32 20.99 9.07
CA ARG A 12 -9.60 21.20 9.77
C ARG A 12 -10.52 22.15 9.02
N LYS A 13 -10.65 21.97 7.70
CA LYS A 13 -11.68 22.67 6.93
C LYS A 13 -13.06 22.19 7.43
N ARG A 14 -13.94 23.13 7.79
CA ARG A 14 -15.37 22.83 7.92
C ARG A 14 -15.96 22.74 6.52
N TRP A 15 -16.54 21.60 6.23
CA TRP A 15 -17.22 21.35 4.97
C TRP A 15 -18.71 21.64 5.13
N ASP A 16 -19.30 22.27 4.13
CA ASP A 16 -20.73 22.16 3.91
C ASP A 16 -21.05 20.73 3.43
N PHE A 17 -22.12 20.13 3.96
CA PHE A 17 -22.44 18.74 3.64
C PHE A 17 -22.76 18.55 2.15
N ASN A 18 -23.56 19.44 1.57
CA ASN A 18 -23.97 19.32 0.17
C ASN A 18 -22.78 19.57 -0.78
N GLU A 19 -21.91 20.53 -0.45
CA GLU A 19 -20.67 20.77 -1.21
C GLU A 19 -19.78 19.52 -1.20
N LEU A 20 -19.57 18.92 -0.03
CA LEU A 20 -18.73 17.72 0.10
C LEU A 20 -19.34 16.52 -0.64
N GLU A 21 -20.65 16.28 -0.48
CA GLU A 21 -21.35 15.19 -1.15
C GLU A 21 -21.23 15.32 -2.68
N ALA A 22 -21.48 16.50 -3.24
CA ALA A 22 -21.32 16.75 -4.67
C ALA A 22 -19.88 16.49 -5.17
N LEU A 23 -18.86 16.82 -4.37
CA LEU A 23 -17.45 16.56 -4.70
C LEU A 23 -17.13 15.06 -4.62
N LEU A 24 -17.68 14.33 -3.65
CA LEU A 24 -17.48 12.91 -3.49
C LEU A 24 -18.18 12.09 -4.57
N ASP A 25 -19.35 12.55 -5.05
CA ASP A 25 -20.10 11.88 -6.12
C ASP A 25 -19.57 12.16 -7.53
N SER A 26 -18.81 13.24 -7.70
CA SER A 26 -18.25 13.61 -9.00
C SER A 26 -17.01 12.79 -9.36
N PRO A 27 -17.06 11.90 -10.39
CA PRO A 27 -15.90 11.05 -10.79
C PRO A 27 -14.67 11.83 -11.22
N PHE A 28 -14.83 13.09 -11.61
CA PHE A 28 -13.74 13.96 -12.06
C PHE A 28 -13.06 14.71 -10.91
N SER A 29 -13.67 14.76 -9.72
CA SER A 29 -13.11 15.45 -8.57
C SER A 29 -11.94 14.68 -7.95
N GLN A 30 -10.98 15.41 -7.38
CA GLN A 30 -9.89 14.79 -6.63
C GLN A 30 -10.41 14.09 -5.35
N HIS A 31 -11.47 14.63 -4.73
CA HIS A 31 -12.10 14.06 -3.54
C HIS A 31 -12.66 12.66 -3.82
N HIS A 32 -13.40 12.50 -4.93
CA HIS A 32 -13.89 11.19 -5.39
C HIS A 32 -12.75 10.21 -5.65
N LYS A 33 -11.72 10.64 -6.37
CA LYS A 33 -10.56 9.77 -6.68
C LYS A 33 -9.86 9.29 -5.41
N VAL A 34 -9.64 10.17 -4.45
CA VAL A 34 -9.02 9.81 -3.16
C VAL A 34 -9.92 8.86 -2.38
N LEU A 35 -11.22 9.16 -2.25
CA LEU A 35 -12.18 8.30 -1.56
C LEU A 35 -12.22 6.90 -2.17
N THR A 36 -12.32 6.81 -3.50
CA THR A 36 -12.38 5.53 -4.23
C THR A 36 -11.11 4.71 -4.00
N ARG A 37 -9.94 5.33 -4.10
CA ARG A 37 -8.66 4.64 -3.88
C ARG A 37 -8.49 4.15 -2.44
N ILE A 38 -8.78 4.98 -1.46
CA ILE A 38 -8.71 4.58 -0.05
C ILE A 38 -9.70 3.45 0.24
N SER A 39 -10.93 3.55 -0.27
CA SER A 39 -11.96 2.52 -0.09
C SER A 39 -11.53 1.18 -0.72
N GLN A 40 -10.89 1.21 -1.90
CA GLN A 40 -10.33 0.03 -2.54
C GLN A 40 -9.25 -0.62 -1.66
N LEU A 41 -8.27 0.16 -1.18
CA LEU A 41 -7.20 -0.36 -0.32
C LEU A 41 -7.73 -0.95 0.99
N ILE A 42 -8.74 -0.30 1.60
CA ILE A 42 -9.41 -0.81 2.80
C ILE A 42 -10.11 -2.15 2.51
N ARG A 43 -10.78 -2.28 1.35
CA ARG A 43 -11.46 -3.52 0.95
C ARG A 43 -10.45 -4.64 0.77
N ILE A 44 -9.38 -4.43 0.01
CA ILE A 44 -8.29 -5.40 -0.16
C ILE A 44 -7.75 -5.82 1.20
N ARG A 45 -7.37 -4.84 2.03
CA ARG A 45 -6.82 -5.10 3.38
C ARG A 45 -7.74 -5.95 4.24
N LYS A 46 -9.05 -5.69 4.21
CA LYS A 46 -10.04 -6.42 5.04
C LYS A 46 -10.19 -7.88 4.62
N ALA A 47 -9.98 -8.20 3.36
CA ALA A 47 -10.08 -9.56 2.85
C ALA A 47 -8.87 -10.44 3.22
N GLN A 48 -7.69 -9.84 3.49
CA GLN A 48 -6.45 -10.58 3.67
C GLN A 48 -6.22 -11.03 5.13
N PRO A 49 -6.12 -12.35 5.42
CA PRO A 49 -5.83 -12.87 6.76
C PRO A 49 -4.52 -12.34 7.36
N ALA A 50 -3.49 -12.09 6.54
CA ALA A 50 -2.22 -11.55 7.01
C ALA A 50 -2.31 -10.10 7.50
N PHE A 51 -3.39 -9.36 7.17
CA PHE A 51 -3.65 -8.03 7.72
C PHE A 51 -4.47 -8.04 9.01
N HIS A 52 -4.83 -9.21 9.52
CA HIS A 52 -5.50 -9.30 10.82
C HIS A 52 -4.65 -8.65 11.92
N PRO A 53 -5.22 -7.92 12.89
CA PRO A 53 -4.46 -7.24 13.97
C PRO A 53 -3.50 -8.15 14.73
N ASN A 54 -3.87 -9.41 14.95
CA ASN A 54 -3.05 -10.40 15.66
C ASN A 54 -2.03 -11.14 14.75
N ALA A 55 -2.00 -10.86 13.44
CA ALA A 55 -1.01 -11.43 12.54
C ALA A 55 0.39 -10.93 12.86
N THR A 56 1.40 -11.75 12.60
CA THR A 56 2.79 -11.39 12.86
C THR A 56 3.27 -10.30 11.89
N GLN A 57 4.09 -9.38 12.37
CA GLN A 57 4.71 -8.34 11.56
C GLN A 57 6.21 -8.28 11.83
N PHE A 58 6.99 -8.17 10.76
CA PHE A 58 8.43 -7.95 10.79
C PHE A 58 8.78 -6.72 9.95
N THR A 59 9.61 -5.84 10.48
CA THR A 59 10.16 -4.72 9.70
C THR A 59 11.28 -5.23 8.80
N LEU A 60 11.28 -4.80 7.55
CA LEU A 60 12.32 -5.13 6.57
C LEU A 60 13.41 -4.05 6.58
N GLN A 61 14.66 -4.45 6.44
CA GLN A 61 15.82 -3.56 6.38
C GLN A 61 16.21 -3.33 4.91
N LEU A 62 15.53 -2.37 4.25
CA LEU A 62 15.66 -2.11 2.81
C LEU A 62 16.42 -0.82 2.48
N GLY A 63 17.17 -0.26 3.46
CA GLY A 63 17.84 1.02 3.32
C GLY A 63 16.96 2.23 3.65
N ASN A 64 17.39 3.43 3.24
CA ASN A 64 16.76 4.69 3.67
C ASN A 64 15.66 5.20 2.73
N GLN A 65 15.57 4.64 1.53
CA GLN A 65 14.64 5.10 0.48
C GLN A 65 13.42 4.20 0.34
N LEU A 66 13.45 3.04 0.99
CA LEU A 66 12.36 2.06 0.99
C LEU A 66 11.88 1.83 2.42
N PHE A 67 10.58 1.90 2.59
CA PHE A 67 9.93 1.46 3.82
C PHE A 67 9.22 0.15 3.55
N GLY A 68 9.51 -0.88 4.35
CA GLY A 68 8.95 -2.19 4.15
C GLY A 68 8.69 -2.96 5.43
N TYR A 69 7.65 -3.77 5.39
CA TYR A 69 7.35 -4.75 6.43
C TYR A 69 6.71 -5.99 5.82
N TRP A 70 6.94 -7.13 6.47
CA TRP A 70 6.34 -8.41 6.15
C TRP A 70 5.26 -8.74 7.16
N ARG A 71 4.09 -9.14 6.67
CA ARG A 71 2.97 -9.64 7.45
C ARG A 71 2.77 -11.12 7.16
N GLN A 72 2.51 -11.93 8.20
CA GLN A 72 2.19 -13.34 8.06
C GLN A 72 0.91 -13.66 8.83
N SER A 73 -0.02 -14.36 8.17
CA SER A 73 -1.28 -14.80 8.79
C SER A 73 -1.02 -15.73 9.98
N LEU A 74 -2.01 -15.86 10.88
CA LEU A 74 -1.90 -16.69 12.08
C LEU A 74 -1.65 -18.17 11.76
N ASP A 75 -2.23 -18.68 10.68
CA ASP A 75 -2.04 -20.04 10.18
C ASP A 75 -0.77 -20.20 9.32
N ARG A 76 -0.01 -19.10 9.14
CA ARG A 76 1.23 -19.00 8.35
C ARG A 76 1.10 -19.33 6.87
N LYS A 77 -0.10 -19.41 6.33
CA LYS A 77 -0.33 -19.73 4.91
C LYS A 77 -0.18 -18.51 4.00
N GLN A 78 -0.58 -17.34 4.47
CA GLN A 78 -0.42 -16.11 3.72
C GLN A 78 0.73 -15.27 4.25
N SER A 79 1.59 -14.83 3.34
CA SER A 79 2.64 -13.82 3.55
C SER A 79 2.38 -12.63 2.65
N ILE A 80 2.47 -11.41 3.20
CA ILE A 80 2.35 -10.16 2.45
C ILE A 80 3.58 -9.30 2.75
N PHE A 81 4.32 -8.95 1.71
CA PHE A 81 5.38 -7.94 1.77
C PHE A 81 4.80 -6.59 1.35
N CYS A 82 4.68 -5.67 2.30
CA CYS A 82 4.24 -4.30 2.06
C CYS A 82 5.47 -3.43 1.90
N ILE A 83 5.71 -2.92 0.72
CA ILE A 83 6.91 -2.14 0.41
C ILE A 83 6.49 -0.82 -0.23
N SER A 84 7.07 0.27 0.24
CA SER A 84 6.84 1.63 -0.27
C SER A 84 8.17 2.27 -0.64
N ASN A 85 8.30 2.70 -1.87
CA ASN A 85 9.37 3.62 -2.26
C ASN A 85 8.98 5.03 -1.78
N ILE A 86 9.73 5.56 -0.82
CA ILE A 86 9.49 6.89 -0.22
C ILE A 86 10.38 7.97 -0.85
N SER A 87 11.01 7.66 -1.97
CA SER A 87 11.88 8.58 -2.72
C SER A 87 11.31 8.93 -4.09
N ASP A 88 11.86 9.95 -4.69
CA ASP A 88 11.58 10.42 -6.06
C ASP A 88 12.43 9.72 -7.13
N GLU A 89 13.20 8.71 -6.73
CA GLU A 89 14.05 7.90 -7.60
C GLU A 89 13.53 6.47 -7.72
N GLU A 90 13.88 5.78 -8.82
CA GLU A 90 13.65 4.34 -8.93
C GLU A 90 14.51 3.58 -7.94
N GLN A 91 13.95 2.54 -7.32
CA GLN A 91 14.65 1.69 -6.36
C GLN A 91 14.63 0.23 -6.82
N THR A 92 15.71 -0.47 -6.54
CA THR A 92 15.84 -1.90 -6.82
C THR A 92 15.92 -2.67 -5.51
N ILE A 93 15.14 -3.73 -5.40
CA ILE A 93 15.13 -4.65 -4.26
C ILE A 93 15.59 -6.02 -4.75
N LEU A 94 16.57 -6.60 -4.10
CA LEU A 94 16.90 -8.00 -4.33
C LEU A 94 15.84 -8.89 -3.65
N LEU A 95 15.32 -9.88 -4.38
CA LEU A 95 14.31 -10.78 -3.82
C LEU A 95 14.85 -11.59 -2.63
N SER A 96 16.17 -11.82 -2.60
CA SER A 96 16.85 -12.42 -1.44
C SER A 96 16.76 -11.57 -0.17
N ASP A 97 16.71 -10.24 -0.29
CA ASP A 97 16.68 -9.34 0.86
C ASP A 97 15.34 -9.34 1.58
N ILE A 98 14.28 -9.73 0.87
CA ILE A 98 12.93 -9.86 1.43
C ILE A 98 12.53 -11.31 1.67
N ASN A 99 13.46 -12.27 1.47
CA ASN A 99 13.21 -13.70 1.64
C ASN A 99 11.98 -14.21 0.86
N LEU A 100 11.79 -13.70 -0.35
CA LEU A 100 10.71 -14.07 -1.21
C LEU A 100 11.03 -15.41 -1.89
N ILE A 101 10.25 -16.45 -1.54
CA ILE A 101 10.53 -17.82 -1.98
C ILE A 101 10.00 -18.04 -3.38
N GLY A 102 10.87 -18.47 -4.30
CA GLY A 102 10.56 -18.65 -5.71
C GLY A 102 9.62 -19.83 -6.06
N THR A 103 9.19 -20.61 -5.05
CA THR A 103 8.26 -21.75 -5.24
C THR A 103 6.80 -21.31 -5.26
N ASP A 104 6.49 -20.11 -4.75
CA ASP A 104 5.13 -19.56 -4.72
C ASP A 104 4.91 -18.62 -5.91
N ASN A 105 3.65 -18.53 -6.34
CA ASN A 105 3.22 -17.48 -7.24
C ASN A 105 2.92 -16.23 -6.41
N TRP A 106 3.58 -15.14 -6.74
CA TRP A 106 3.45 -13.88 -6.02
C TRP A 106 2.73 -12.85 -6.88
N ILE A 107 1.77 -12.14 -6.27
CA ILE A 107 0.98 -11.09 -6.92
C ILE A 107 1.04 -9.80 -6.11
N ASP A 108 0.93 -8.65 -6.79
CA ASP A 108 0.63 -7.39 -6.12
C ASP A 108 -0.89 -7.28 -5.90
N LEU A 109 -1.34 -7.28 -4.67
CA LEU A 109 -2.76 -7.18 -4.30
C LEU A 109 -3.41 -5.86 -4.75
N ILE A 110 -2.62 -4.81 -4.97
CA ILE A 110 -3.13 -3.48 -5.37
C ILE A 110 -3.45 -3.44 -6.86
N THR A 111 -2.55 -3.97 -7.71
CA THR A 111 -2.67 -3.97 -9.17
C THR A 111 -3.24 -5.27 -9.71
N ARG A 112 -3.17 -6.36 -8.96
CA ARG A 112 -3.49 -7.74 -9.35
C ARG A 112 -2.54 -8.31 -10.41
N GLU A 113 -1.37 -7.71 -10.56
CA GLU A 113 -0.34 -8.18 -11.48
C GLU A 113 0.58 -9.20 -10.80
N GLU A 114 0.99 -10.21 -11.57
CA GLU A 114 1.98 -11.18 -11.09
C GLU A 114 3.36 -10.53 -10.98
N ILE A 115 4.10 -10.93 -9.94
CA ILE A 115 5.47 -10.49 -9.71
C ILE A 115 6.43 -11.42 -10.42
N ALA A 116 7.17 -10.91 -11.40
CA ALA A 116 8.18 -11.66 -12.13
C ALA A 116 9.41 -11.93 -11.24
N LEU A 117 9.60 -13.17 -10.83
CA LEU A 117 10.71 -13.58 -9.95
C LEU A 117 11.98 -13.97 -10.73
N SER A 118 11.89 -14.16 -12.02
CA SER A 118 12.98 -14.69 -12.86
C SER A 118 14.24 -13.81 -12.91
N SER A 119 14.07 -12.51 -12.68
CA SER A 119 15.19 -11.54 -12.67
C SER A 119 16.00 -11.54 -11.40
N GLY A 120 15.48 -12.11 -10.29
CA GLY A 120 16.08 -12.05 -8.97
C GLY A 120 15.99 -10.68 -8.27
N PHE A 121 15.37 -9.71 -8.90
CA PHE A 121 15.17 -8.37 -8.35
C PHE A 121 13.81 -7.79 -8.74
N LEU A 122 13.36 -6.80 -7.97
CA LEU A 122 12.15 -6.04 -8.18
C LEU A 122 12.49 -4.56 -8.34
N GLN A 123 12.01 -3.93 -9.41
CA GLN A 123 12.13 -2.49 -9.58
C GLN A 123 10.86 -1.78 -9.11
N MET A 124 11.05 -0.73 -8.34
CA MET A 124 9.97 0.14 -7.86
C MET A 124 10.14 1.55 -8.42
N LYS A 125 9.08 2.05 -9.04
CA LYS A 125 9.00 3.45 -9.50
C LYS A 125 9.02 4.42 -8.31
N PRO A 126 9.35 5.70 -8.52
CA PRO A 126 9.19 6.72 -7.51
C PRO A 126 7.81 6.68 -6.85
N TYR A 127 7.78 6.72 -5.51
CA TYR A 127 6.56 6.72 -4.70
C TYR A 127 5.61 5.54 -4.92
N GLN A 128 6.07 4.47 -5.55
CA GLN A 128 5.28 3.25 -5.74
C GLN A 128 5.09 2.50 -4.41
N VAL A 129 3.89 1.94 -4.24
CA VAL A 129 3.55 1.04 -3.14
C VAL A 129 3.16 -0.31 -3.72
N LEU A 130 3.68 -1.39 -3.15
CA LEU A 130 3.39 -2.78 -3.50
C LEU A 130 2.94 -3.56 -2.27
N TRP A 131 1.92 -4.41 -2.44
CA TRP A 131 1.50 -5.40 -1.47
C TRP A 131 1.64 -6.79 -2.09
N ILE A 132 2.83 -7.35 -2.01
CA ILE A 132 3.21 -8.61 -2.67
C ILE A 132 2.77 -9.78 -1.80
N SER A 133 1.88 -10.61 -2.29
CA SER A 133 1.29 -11.74 -1.56
C SER A 133 1.43 -13.04 -2.34
N ASN A 134 1.60 -14.16 -1.61
CA ASN A 134 1.56 -15.52 -2.15
C ASN A 134 0.13 -16.09 -2.24
N GLN A 135 -0.86 -15.37 -1.74
CA GLN A 135 -2.29 -15.72 -1.82
C GLN A 135 -3.13 -14.45 -1.99
N ASP A 136 -4.21 -14.56 -2.76
CA ASP A 136 -5.19 -13.50 -2.93
C ASP A 136 -6.56 -13.97 -2.41
N PHE A 137 -7.11 -13.20 -1.48
CA PHE A 137 -8.45 -13.37 -0.97
C PHE A 137 -9.30 -12.19 -1.43
N GLU A 138 -10.42 -12.45 -2.09
CA GLU A 138 -11.39 -11.45 -2.54
C GLU A 138 -12.45 -11.14 -1.47
#